data_7eb8f05507750e5ecf5db474d03f41a1
#
_entry.id   7eb8f05507750e5ecf5db474d03f41a1
#
_cell.length_a   1.000
_cell.length_b   1.000
_cell.length_c   1.000
_cell.angle_alpha   90.00
_cell.angle_beta   90.00
_cell.angle_gamma   90.00
#
_symmetry.space_group_name_H-M   'P 1'
#
loop_
_entity.id
_entity.type
_entity.pdbx_description
1 polymer ?
#
loop_
_entity_poly.entity_id
_entity_poly.type
_entity_poly.pdbx_seq_one_letter_code
_entity_poly.pdbx_strand_id
1 'polypeptide(L)'
;MSSKLDFTIDVGSSKLRLAITQKTNKFNKVLSLIEKEYDGFSDSEFFNPLSVKLIVADLITEAVKRTGAKIDNVYVGVPSEFCFCVCKRISSTFPKAKKISQAFVDSFLARGGDLNSEKFTLINYSPMKFTLDGDIDVVKPVGHKTVNISADCSYILAKKDFIVLFDEALHSAGVQSITYLSTALAQSQLLNDEPQLESTIIVDVGHITTS
;
A
#
# COMPACT_ATOMS: atom_id res chain seq x y z
N MET A 1 -9.14 13.48 -24.33
CA MET A 1 -8.80 12.32 -23.47
C MET A 1 -9.27 12.65 -22.07
N SER A 2 -10.21 11.90 -21.51
CA SER A 2 -10.62 12.05 -20.11
C SER A 2 -9.43 11.70 -19.24
N SER A 3 -8.95 12.67 -18.45
CA SER A 3 -7.86 12.44 -17.50
C SER A 3 -8.39 11.53 -16.39
N LYS A 4 -7.69 10.43 -16.16
CA LYS A 4 -8.05 9.44 -15.14
C LYS A 4 -7.99 10.09 -13.75
N LEU A 5 -9.07 9.97 -12.99
CA LEU A 5 -9.10 10.33 -11.58
C LEU A 5 -8.71 9.13 -10.73
N ASP A 6 -7.92 9.37 -9.69
CA ASP A 6 -7.61 8.41 -8.66
C ASP A 6 -8.24 8.86 -7.34
N PHE A 7 -8.79 7.91 -6.59
CA PHE A 7 -9.48 8.10 -5.32
C PHE A 7 -8.72 7.36 -4.23
N THR A 8 -8.31 8.08 -3.19
CA THR A 8 -7.52 7.50 -2.10
C THR A 8 -8.14 7.84 -0.76
N ILE A 9 -8.39 6.84 0.07
CA ILE A 9 -8.85 6.99 1.45
C ILE A 9 -7.65 6.83 2.38
N ASP A 10 -7.39 7.87 3.18
CA ASP A 10 -6.49 7.84 4.32
C ASP A 10 -7.31 7.59 5.59
N VAL A 11 -6.88 6.58 6.35
CA VAL A 11 -7.58 6.14 7.56
C VAL A 11 -6.80 6.60 8.79
N GLY A 12 -7.15 7.78 9.29
CA GLY A 12 -6.57 8.31 10.51
C GLY A 12 -7.36 7.89 11.75
N SER A 13 -6.76 8.01 12.95
CA SER A 13 -7.37 7.58 14.21
C SER A 13 -8.54 8.47 14.72
N SER A 14 -8.88 9.55 14.02
CA SER A 14 -10.04 10.40 14.34
C SER A 14 -10.82 10.87 13.12
N LYS A 15 -10.24 10.73 11.93
CA LYS A 15 -10.82 11.20 10.67
C LYS A 15 -10.53 10.22 9.55
N LEU A 16 -11.51 10.02 8.67
CA LEU A 16 -11.31 9.46 7.35
C LEU A 16 -11.18 10.61 6.34
N ARG A 17 -10.19 10.53 5.46
CA ARG A 17 -9.95 11.51 4.40
C ARG A 17 -10.01 10.84 3.04
N LEU A 18 -10.78 11.41 2.12
CA LEU A 18 -10.77 10.97 0.73
C LEU A 18 -10.15 12.06 -0.14
N ALA A 19 -9.02 11.75 -0.75
CA ALA A 19 -8.35 12.59 -1.73
C ALA A 19 -8.77 12.19 -3.14
N ILE A 20 -9.14 13.18 -3.96
CA ILE A 20 -9.38 13.04 -5.39
C ILE A 20 -8.21 13.65 -6.12
N THR A 21 -7.48 12.84 -6.85
CA THR A 21 -6.30 13.27 -7.59
C THR A 21 -6.43 13.02 -9.07
N GLN A 22 -5.73 13.80 -9.85
CA GLN A 22 -5.65 13.70 -11.29
C GLN A 22 -4.20 13.51 -11.70
N LYS A 23 -3.92 12.41 -12.38
CA LYS A 23 -2.60 12.16 -12.92
C LYS A 23 -2.36 13.02 -14.16
N THR A 24 -1.31 13.82 -14.13
CA THR A 24 -0.82 14.57 -15.27
C THR A 24 0.53 14.00 -15.72
N ASN A 25 1.03 14.44 -16.89
CA ASN A 25 2.33 14.00 -17.40
C ASN A 25 3.53 14.43 -16.52
N LYS A 26 3.34 15.40 -15.64
CA LYS A 26 4.43 16.00 -14.84
C LYS A 26 4.26 15.79 -13.34
N PHE A 27 3.03 15.72 -12.84
CA PHE A 27 2.73 15.62 -11.40
C PHE A 27 1.31 15.11 -11.17
N ASN A 28 1.03 14.67 -9.96
CA ASN A 28 -0.32 14.37 -9.50
C ASN A 28 -0.93 15.63 -8.89
N LYS A 29 -2.08 16.08 -9.44
CA LYS A 29 -2.80 17.25 -8.92
C LYS A 29 -3.90 16.81 -7.97
N VAL A 30 -3.89 17.31 -6.74
CA VAL A 30 -5.02 17.16 -5.83
C VAL A 30 -6.14 18.09 -6.27
N LEU A 31 -7.30 17.53 -6.61
CA LEU A 31 -8.48 18.28 -7.04
C LEU A 31 -9.40 18.59 -5.87
N SER A 32 -9.53 17.65 -4.94
CA SER A 32 -10.40 17.80 -3.77
C SER A 32 -9.91 16.92 -2.62
N LEU A 33 -10.13 17.39 -1.40
CA LEU A 33 -10.01 16.62 -0.19
C LEU A 33 -11.35 16.68 0.55
N ILE A 34 -11.83 15.53 1.00
CA ILE A 34 -13.05 15.37 1.79
C ILE A 34 -12.64 14.74 3.11
N GLU A 35 -13.00 15.36 4.22
CA GLU A 35 -12.69 14.87 5.57
C GLU A 35 -13.99 14.64 6.34
N LYS A 36 -14.04 13.55 7.09
CA LYS A 36 -15.14 13.19 7.98
C LYS A 36 -14.59 12.68 9.31
N GLU A 37 -15.10 13.21 10.41
CA GLU A 37 -14.80 12.72 11.74
C GLU A 37 -15.57 11.43 12.01
N TYR A 38 -14.98 10.56 12.82
CA TYR A 38 -15.59 9.32 13.28
C TYR A 38 -15.00 8.91 14.63
N ASP A 39 -15.54 7.84 15.23
CA ASP A 39 -15.16 7.42 16.59
C ASP A 39 -13.68 6.97 16.72
N GLY A 40 -13.08 6.60 15.58
CA GLY A 40 -11.66 6.23 15.53
C GLY A 40 -11.37 4.78 15.85
N PHE A 41 -10.08 4.54 16.16
CA PHE A 41 -9.54 3.22 16.54
C PHE A 41 -8.41 3.38 17.55
N SER A 42 -8.14 2.34 18.32
CA SER A 42 -6.93 2.14 19.13
C SER A 42 -6.62 0.65 19.24
N ASP A 43 -5.34 0.30 19.47
CA ASP A 43 -4.88 -1.09 19.60
C ASP A 43 -5.29 -1.99 18.42
N SER A 44 -5.33 -1.40 17.23
CA SER A 44 -5.78 -2.03 15.99
C SER A 44 -7.23 -2.54 16.03
N GLU A 45 -8.12 -1.85 16.73
CA GLU A 45 -9.55 -2.12 16.80
C GLU A 45 -10.34 -0.83 16.62
N PHE A 46 -11.36 -0.85 15.76
CA PHE A 46 -12.26 0.29 15.59
C PHE A 46 -13.26 0.35 16.74
N PHE A 47 -13.41 1.52 17.35
CA PHE A 47 -14.39 1.72 18.44
C PHE A 47 -15.83 1.49 17.98
N ASN A 48 -16.12 1.84 16.73
CA ASN A 48 -17.45 1.66 16.15
C ASN A 48 -17.36 1.29 14.65
N PRO A 49 -17.29 0.00 14.29
CA PRO A 49 -17.22 -0.45 12.90
C PRO A 49 -18.39 0.01 12.03
N LEU A 50 -19.59 0.17 12.62
CA LEU A 50 -20.75 0.67 11.89
C LEU A 50 -20.57 2.14 11.47
N SER A 51 -20.03 2.97 12.36
CA SER A 51 -19.68 4.36 12.05
C SER A 51 -18.72 4.44 10.87
N VAL A 52 -17.69 3.57 10.81
CA VAL A 52 -16.76 3.50 9.66
C VAL A 52 -17.51 3.24 8.36
N LYS A 53 -18.43 2.27 8.33
CA LYS A 53 -19.21 1.95 7.12
C LYS A 53 -20.06 3.13 6.65
N LEU A 54 -20.72 3.83 7.57
CA LEU A 54 -21.54 5.00 7.26
C LEU A 54 -20.70 6.14 6.71
N ILE A 55 -19.56 6.42 7.32
CA ILE A 55 -18.65 7.49 6.89
C ILE A 55 -18.01 7.18 5.54
N VAL A 56 -17.62 5.94 5.28
CA VAL A 56 -17.12 5.52 3.96
C VAL A 56 -18.18 5.72 2.87
N ALA A 57 -19.44 5.32 3.12
CA ALA A 57 -20.53 5.53 2.18
C ALA A 57 -20.77 7.03 1.90
N ASP A 58 -20.69 7.88 2.93
CA ASP A 58 -20.84 9.33 2.79
C ASP A 58 -19.68 9.94 2.00
N LEU A 59 -18.43 9.53 2.26
CA LEU A 59 -17.24 9.96 1.51
C LEU A 59 -17.37 9.63 0.02
N ILE A 60 -17.77 8.40 -0.33
CA ILE A 60 -17.97 7.97 -1.73
C ILE A 60 -19.09 8.77 -2.39
N THR A 61 -20.22 8.94 -1.69
CA THR A 61 -21.37 9.73 -2.19
C THR A 61 -20.96 11.17 -2.49
N GLU A 62 -20.22 11.79 -1.58
CA GLU A 62 -19.76 13.17 -1.75
C GLU A 62 -18.73 13.29 -2.87
N ALA A 63 -17.82 12.31 -3.01
CA ALA A 63 -16.84 12.28 -4.09
C ALA A 63 -17.50 12.14 -5.47
N VAL A 64 -18.51 11.26 -5.60
CA VAL A 64 -19.34 11.14 -6.81
C VAL A 64 -20.05 12.47 -7.13
N LYS A 65 -20.65 13.12 -6.11
CA LYS A 65 -21.31 14.42 -6.28
C LYS A 65 -20.36 15.51 -6.75
N ARG A 66 -19.13 15.55 -6.25
CA ARG A 66 -18.10 16.56 -6.62
C ARG A 66 -17.55 16.36 -8.02
N THR A 67 -17.42 15.11 -8.46
CA THR A 67 -16.72 14.78 -9.72
C THR A 67 -17.68 14.44 -10.85
N GLY A 68 -18.90 14.01 -10.56
CA GLY A 68 -19.80 13.40 -11.53
C GLY A 68 -19.31 12.05 -12.08
N ALA A 69 -18.20 11.54 -11.55
CA ALA A 69 -17.55 10.33 -12.02
C ALA A 69 -18.03 9.10 -11.22
N LYS A 70 -18.16 7.96 -11.91
CA LYS A 70 -18.31 6.66 -11.26
C LYS A 70 -16.95 6.29 -10.63
N ILE A 71 -16.98 5.83 -9.38
CA ILE A 71 -15.78 5.41 -8.65
C ILE A 71 -15.69 3.89 -8.71
N ASP A 72 -14.90 3.38 -9.64
CA ASP A 72 -14.73 1.93 -9.82
C ASP A 72 -13.58 1.38 -8.98
N ASN A 73 -12.56 2.19 -8.70
CA ASN A 73 -11.36 1.78 -7.93
C ASN A 73 -11.02 2.81 -6.85
N VAL A 74 -10.69 2.32 -5.66
CA VAL A 74 -10.25 3.13 -4.52
C VAL A 74 -8.97 2.54 -3.93
N TYR A 75 -8.01 3.41 -3.62
CA TYR A 75 -6.84 3.07 -2.82
C TYR A 75 -7.17 3.35 -1.35
N VAL A 76 -6.83 2.41 -0.46
CA VAL A 76 -7.03 2.55 0.99
C VAL A 76 -5.71 2.47 1.71
N GLY A 77 -5.35 3.55 2.39
CA GLY A 77 -4.20 3.61 3.28
C GLY A 77 -4.46 2.82 4.56
N VAL A 78 -3.66 1.79 4.80
CA VAL A 78 -3.74 0.99 6.03
C VAL A 78 -2.79 1.59 7.06
N PRO A 79 -3.28 2.05 8.23
CA PRO A 79 -2.44 2.61 9.28
C PRO A 79 -1.43 1.59 9.82
N SER A 80 -0.28 2.08 10.30
CA SER A 80 0.79 1.24 10.87
C SER A 80 0.28 0.30 11.97
N GLU A 81 -0.69 0.73 12.76
CA GLU A 81 -1.30 -0.05 13.84
C GLU A 81 -2.01 -1.34 13.37
N PHE A 82 -2.51 -1.34 12.13
CA PHE A 82 -3.12 -2.52 11.50
C PHE A 82 -2.14 -3.29 10.63
N CYS A 83 -0.89 -2.85 10.52
CA CYS A 83 0.13 -3.46 9.69
C CYS A 83 1.15 -4.25 10.52
N PHE A 84 1.67 -5.30 9.91
CA PHE A 84 2.78 -6.10 10.42
C PHE A 84 3.82 -6.30 9.31
N CYS A 85 5.10 -5.99 9.59
CA CYS A 85 6.19 -6.14 8.62
C CYS A 85 7.02 -7.38 8.92
N VAL A 86 7.21 -8.22 7.90
CA VAL A 86 8.09 -9.40 7.95
C VAL A 86 9.22 -9.19 6.95
N CYS A 87 10.46 -9.14 7.46
CA CYS A 87 11.65 -9.15 6.61
C CYS A 87 12.09 -10.59 6.34
N LYS A 88 12.23 -10.95 5.08
CA LYS A 88 12.56 -12.31 4.66
C LYS A 88 13.54 -12.31 3.50
N ARG A 89 14.55 -13.17 3.58
CA ARG A 89 15.40 -13.50 2.43
C ARG A 89 14.76 -14.63 1.63
N ILE A 90 14.60 -14.41 0.34
CA ILE A 90 14.16 -15.41 -0.63
C ILE A 90 15.27 -15.68 -1.62
N SER A 91 15.34 -16.88 -2.17
CA SER A 91 16.38 -17.28 -3.12
C SER A 91 15.84 -18.18 -4.24
N SER A 92 16.54 -18.19 -5.37
CA SER A 92 16.27 -19.07 -6.49
C SER A 92 17.58 -19.42 -7.19
N THR A 93 17.74 -20.69 -7.59
CA THR A 93 18.90 -21.20 -8.31
C THR A 93 18.44 -21.70 -9.68
N PHE A 94 19.23 -21.43 -10.71
CA PHE A 94 19.00 -21.88 -12.08
C PHE A 94 20.03 -22.94 -12.48
N PRO A 95 19.66 -23.95 -13.30
CA PRO A 95 20.61 -24.96 -13.79
C PRO A 95 21.74 -24.39 -14.67
N LYS A 96 21.49 -23.24 -15.30
CA LYS A 96 22.44 -22.48 -16.13
C LYS A 96 22.20 -21.00 -15.94
N ALA A 97 23.22 -20.17 -16.20
CA ALA A 97 23.11 -18.73 -16.13
C ALA A 97 21.93 -18.21 -16.96
N LYS A 98 20.97 -17.58 -16.32
CA LYS A 98 19.72 -17.05 -16.89
C LYS A 98 19.72 -15.54 -16.84
N LYS A 99 19.28 -14.89 -17.93
CA LYS A 99 19.02 -13.46 -17.94
C LYS A 99 17.74 -13.18 -17.16
N ILE A 100 17.83 -12.32 -16.17
CA ILE A 100 16.70 -11.96 -15.31
C ILE A 100 15.75 -11.01 -16.06
N SER A 101 14.47 -11.36 -16.13
CA SER A 101 13.41 -10.55 -16.70
C SER A 101 12.56 -9.89 -15.58
N GLN A 102 11.82 -8.83 -15.90
CA GLN A 102 10.89 -8.21 -14.96
C GLN A 102 9.84 -9.23 -14.48
N ALA A 103 9.23 -9.98 -15.39
CA ALA A 103 8.23 -10.99 -15.03
C ALA A 103 8.77 -12.07 -14.07
N PHE A 104 10.08 -12.44 -14.20
CA PHE A 104 10.70 -13.31 -13.20
C PHE A 104 10.79 -12.61 -11.83
N VAL A 105 11.25 -11.35 -11.78
CA VAL A 105 11.37 -10.61 -10.53
C VAL A 105 10.01 -10.51 -9.83
N ASP A 106 8.96 -10.14 -10.55
CA ASP A 106 7.60 -10.01 -10.01
C ASP A 106 7.11 -11.34 -9.43
N SER A 107 7.27 -12.45 -10.17
CA SER A 107 6.87 -13.78 -9.69
C SER A 107 7.74 -14.29 -8.54
N PHE A 108 9.03 -13.94 -8.53
CA PHE A 108 9.99 -14.32 -7.50
C PHE A 108 9.66 -13.64 -6.16
N LEU A 109 9.40 -12.34 -6.19
CA LEU A 109 9.00 -11.58 -5.00
C LEU A 109 7.63 -12.02 -4.48
N ALA A 110 6.67 -12.24 -5.38
CA ALA A 110 5.32 -12.70 -5.01
C ALA A 110 5.34 -14.06 -4.28
N ARG A 111 6.20 -15.00 -4.69
CA ARG A 111 6.33 -16.30 -4.01
C ARG A 111 6.85 -16.20 -2.58
N GLY A 112 7.66 -15.19 -2.28
CA GLY A 112 8.10 -14.91 -0.90
C GLY A 112 6.97 -14.45 0.01
N GLY A 113 5.88 -13.96 -0.57
CA GLY A 113 4.71 -13.41 0.10
C GLY A 113 3.65 -14.44 0.51
N ASP A 114 3.94 -15.75 0.50
CA ASP A 114 3.05 -16.76 1.09
C ASP A 114 3.11 -16.68 2.63
N LEU A 115 2.58 -15.57 3.15
CA LEU A 115 2.54 -15.21 4.57
C LEU A 115 1.11 -14.98 5.05
N ASN A 116 0.12 -15.27 4.21
CA ASN A 116 -1.28 -15.16 4.58
C ASN A 116 -1.62 -16.15 5.71
N SER A 117 -2.39 -15.68 6.68
CA SER A 117 -2.86 -16.48 7.80
C SER A 117 -4.35 -16.25 8.03
N GLU A 118 -4.94 -16.84 9.07
CA GLU A 118 -6.32 -16.55 9.44
C GLU A 118 -6.53 -15.08 9.84
N LYS A 119 -5.49 -14.46 10.45
CA LYS A 119 -5.55 -13.08 11.00
C LYS A 119 -4.99 -12.01 10.09
N PHE A 120 -4.10 -12.37 9.16
CA PHE A 120 -3.36 -11.42 8.35
C PHE A 120 -3.40 -11.76 6.86
N THR A 121 -3.35 -10.72 6.03
CA THR A 121 -3.21 -10.84 4.57
C THR A 121 -2.10 -9.92 4.07
N LEU A 122 -1.36 -10.39 3.06
CA LEU A 122 -0.33 -9.59 2.41
C LEU A 122 -0.97 -8.46 1.61
N ILE A 123 -0.51 -7.22 1.83
CA ILE A 123 -0.97 -6.04 1.08
C ILE A 123 0.14 -5.43 0.22
N ASN A 124 1.39 -5.43 0.71
CA ASN A 124 2.53 -4.88 0.00
C ASN A 124 3.78 -5.73 0.19
N TYR A 125 4.73 -5.61 -0.72
CA TYR A 125 6.12 -6.03 -0.52
C TYR A 125 7.07 -5.03 -1.18
N SER A 126 8.27 -4.91 -0.59
CA SER A 126 9.32 -4.02 -1.10
C SER A 126 10.67 -4.73 -1.02
N PRO A 127 11.33 -5.00 -2.15
CA PRO A 127 12.70 -5.52 -2.13
C PRO A 127 13.64 -4.43 -1.65
N MET A 128 14.50 -4.75 -0.69
CA MET A 128 15.54 -3.87 -0.17
C MET A 128 16.80 -3.97 -1.03
N LYS A 129 17.23 -5.20 -1.35
CA LYS A 129 18.36 -5.46 -2.25
C LYS A 129 18.25 -6.85 -2.87
N PHE A 130 18.94 -7.03 -3.98
CA PHE A 130 19.16 -8.32 -4.59
C PHE A 130 20.65 -8.67 -4.52
N THR A 131 20.96 -9.96 -4.33
CA THR A 131 22.33 -10.48 -4.40
C THR A 131 22.37 -11.54 -5.49
N LEU A 132 23.33 -11.40 -6.43
CA LEU A 132 23.55 -12.30 -7.55
C LEU A 132 24.81 -13.15 -7.28
N ASP A 133 24.74 -14.45 -7.58
CA ASP A 133 25.83 -15.42 -7.42
C ASP A 133 26.52 -15.41 -6.05
N GLY A 134 25.84 -14.88 -5.03
CA GLY A 134 26.26 -14.90 -3.62
C GLY A 134 27.00 -13.67 -3.12
N ASP A 135 27.52 -12.82 -4.01
CA ASP A 135 28.42 -11.71 -3.65
C ASP A 135 28.16 -10.37 -4.37
N ILE A 136 27.34 -10.37 -5.43
CA ILE A 136 27.08 -9.15 -6.22
C ILE A 136 25.75 -8.53 -5.80
N ASP A 137 25.80 -7.48 -4.98
CA ASP A 137 24.62 -6.73 -4.58
C ASP A 137 24.19 -5.75 -5.67
N VAL A 138 22.90 -5.77 -6.01
CA VAL A 138 22.29 -4.88 -7.01
C VAL A 138 20.92 -4.40 -6.54
N VAL A 139 20.55 -3.18 -6.91
CA VAL A 139 19.20 -2.63 -6.66
C VAL A 139 18.21 -3.13 -7.73
N LYS A 140 18.66 -3.25 -8.98
CA LYS A 140 17.85 -3.68 -10.12
C LYS A 140 18.46 -4.91 -10.80
N PRO A 141 17.93 -6.11 -10.58
CA PRO A 141 18.51 -7.34 -11.12
C PRO A 141 18.15 -7.59 -12.60
N VAL A 142 17.16 -6.88 -13.14
CA VAL A 142 16.68 -7.07 -14.52
C VAL A 142 17.80 -6.80 -15.53
N GLY A 143 17.98 -7.72 -16.45
CA GLY A 143 19.04 -7.65 -17.49
C GLY A 143 20.33 -8.37 -17.11
N HIS A 144 20.63 -8.60 -15.83
CA HIS A 144 21.78 -9.38 -15.39
C HIS A 144 21.63 -10.86 -15.72
N LYS A 145 22.74 -11.54 -15.93
CA LYS A 145 22.81 -13.01 -16.05
C LYS A 145 23.38 -13.57 -14.74
N THR A 146 22.71 -14.56 -14.16
CA THR A 146 23.10 -15.18 -12.91
C THR A 146 22.64 -16.64 -12.84
N VAL A 147 23.34 -17.45 -12.06
CA VAL A 147 22.93 -18.81 -11.68
C VAL A 147 22.13 -18.78 -10.38
N ASN A 148 22.49 -17.87 -9.45
CA ASN A 148 21.83 -17.73 -8.16
C ASN A 148 21.37 -16.30 -7.96
N ILE A 149 20.12 -16.13 -7.51
CA ILE A 149 19.59 -14.84 -7.10
C ILE A 149 18.95 -14.97 -5.71
N SER A 150 19.25 -14.03 -4.83
CA SER A 150 18.50 -13.83 -3.59
C SER A 150 18.02 -12.39 -3.48
N ALA A 151 16.99 -12.18 -2.68
CA ALA A 151 16.49 -10.85 -2.33
C ALA A 151 16.17 -10.77 -0.84
N ASP A 152 16.59 -9.70 -0.20
CA ASP A 152 16.08 -9.29 1.09
C ASP A 152 14.84 -8.43 0.83
N CYS A 153 13.69 -8.85 1.35
CA CYS A 153 12.41 -8.23 1.05
C CYS A 153 11.59 -8.01 2.31
N SER A 154 10.98 -6.84 2.41
CA SER A 154 9.97 -6.51 3.41
C SER A 154 8.60 -6.87 2.86
N TYR A 155 7.84 -7.67 3.60
CA TYR A 155 6.46 -8.04 3.30
C TYR A 155 5.56 -7.39 4.35
N ILE A 156 4.58 -6.62 3.91
CA ILE A 156 3.66 -5.90 4.79
C ILE A 156 2.32 -6.60 4.75
N LEU A 157 1.89 -7.04 5.92
CA LEU A 157 0.64 -7.74 6.17
C LEU A 157 -0.32 -6.77 6.87
N ALA A 158 -1.59 -6.81 6.50
CA ALA A 158 -2.66 -6.10 7.20
C ALA A 158 -3.54 -7.06 8.00
N LYS A 159 -4.10 -6.59 9.10
CA LYS A 159 -5.15 -7.32 9.83
C LYS A 159 -6.35 -7.55 8.91
N LYS A 160 -6.82 -8.81 8.84
CA LYS A 160 -7.98 -9.17 7.99
C LYS A 160 -9.25 -8.45 8.38
N ASP A 161 -9.46 -8.21 9.67
CA ASP A 161 -10.65 -7.50 10.15
C ASP A 161 -10.74 -6.09 9.58
N PHE A 162 -9.58 -5.39 9.43
CA PHE A 162 -9.51 -4.11 8.74
C PHE A 162 -9.93 -4.25 7.26
N ILE A 163 -9.34 -5.24 6.58
CA ILE A 163 -9.62 -5.48 5.14
C ILE A 163 -11.10 -5.78 4.93
N VAL A 164 -11.66 -6.72 5.72
CA VAL A 164 -13.08 -7.12 5.62
C VAL A 164 -14.01 -5.94 5.87
N LEU A 165 -13.73 -5.11 6.89
CA LEU A 165 -14.53 -3.93 7.19
C LEU A 165 -14.59 -2.94 6.02
N PHE A 166 -13.44 -2.62 5.42
CA PHE A 166 -13.37 -1.69 4.30
C PHE A 166 -13.87 -2.30 2.98
N ASP A 167 -13.66 -3.60 2.75
CA ASP A 167 -14.25 -4.30 1.60
C ASP A 167 -15.78 -4.22 1.64
N GLU A 168 -16.39 -4.56 2.78
CA GLU A 168 -17.83 -4.49 2.97
C GLU A 168 -18.36 -3.06 2.80
N ALA A 169 -17.70 -2.07 3.40
CA ALA A 169 -18.12 -0.68 3.32
C ALA A 169 -18.06 -0.13 1.90
N LEU A 170 -16.94 -0.35 1.20
CA LEU A 170 -16.70 0.17 -0.14
C LEU A 170 -17.52 -0.57 -1.21
N HIS A 171 -17.65 -1.90 -1.13
CA HIS A 171 -18.52 -2.64 -2.04
C HIS A 171 -19.99 -2.27 -1.88
N SER A 172 -20.45 -2.06 -0.64
CA SER A 172 -21.81 -1.54 -0.38
C SER A 172 -22.04 -0.14 -0.95
N ALA A 173 -20.98 0.68 -1.05
CA ALA A 173 -21.00 1.99 -1.69
C ALA A 173 -20.85 1.95 -3.23
N GLY A 174 -20.75 0.75 -3.84
CA GLY A 174 -20.69 0.54 -5.29
C GLY A 174 -19.28 0.54 -5.89
N VAL A 175 -18.23 0.57 -5.07
CA VAL A 175 -16.83 0.43 -5.52
C VAL A 175 -16.55 -1.02 -5.91
N GLN A 176 -15.90 -1.24 -7.05
CA GLN A 176 -15.69 -2.59 -7.60
C GLN A 176 -14.31 -3.16 -7.24
N SER A 177 -13.31 -2.30 -7.14
CA SER A 177 -11.91 -2.69 -6.90
C SER A 177 -11.30 -1.86 -5.78
N ILE A 178 -10.62 -2.51 -4.85
CA ILE A 178 -9.96 -1.88 -3.72
C ILE A 178 -8.50 -2.30 -3.71
N THR A 179 -7.62 -1.33 -3.56
CA THR A 179 -6.18 -1.56 -3.44
C THR A 179 -5.71 -1.05 -2.09
N TYR A 180 -5.20 -1.94 -1.26
CA TYR A 180 -4.67 -1.60 0.06
C TYR A 180 -3.18 -1.27 -0.02
N LEU A 181 -2.77 -0.21 0.68
CA LEU A 181 -1.40 0.28 0.75
C LEU A 181 -1.05 0.61 2.20
N SER A 182 0.13 0.23 2.65
CA SER A 182 0.64 0.72 3.94
C SER A 182 0.91 2.22 3.86
N THR A 183 0.33 3.02 4.76
CA THR A 183 0.59 4.46 4.85
C THR A 183 2.06 4.74 5.12
N ALA A 184 2.70 4.00 6.03
CA ALA A 184 4.12 4.15 6.35
C ALA A 184 5.01 3.89 5.12
N LEU A 185 4.72 2.84 4.31
CA LEU A 185 5.47 2.58 3.09
C LEU A 185 5.26 3.70 2.05
N ALA A 186 4.04 4.18 1.88
CA ALA A 186 3.73 5.27 0.96
C ALA A 186 4.44 6.57 1.34
N GLN A 187 4.46 6.92 2.63
CA GLN A 187 5.19 8.07 3.16
C GLN A 187 6.69 7.92 2.96
N SER A 188 7.26 6.73 3.22
CA SER A 188 8.69 6.47 3.02
C SER A 188 9.10 6.62 1.56
N GLN A 189 8.28 6.15 0.63
CA GLN A 189 8.54 6.31 -0.80
C GLN A 189 8.47 7.76 -1.27
N LEU A 190 7.52 8.54 -0.74
CA LEU A 190 7.38 9.95 -1.07
C LEU A 190 8.55 10.80 -0.58
N LEU A 191 9.08 10.50 0.60
CA LEU A 191 10.15 11.28 1.24
C LEU A 191 11.56 10.84 0.81
N ASN A 192 11.71 9.64 0.23
CA ASN A 192 12.99 9.10 -0.22
C ASN A 192 13.43 9.57 -1.64
N ASP A 193 12.69 10.47 -2.27
CA ASP A 193 13.04 11.01 -3.59
C ASP A 193 14.26 11.97 -3.56
N GLU A 194 14.84 12.23 -2.38
CA GLU A 194 16.08 13.00 -2.25
C GLU A 194 17.31 12.08 -2.23
N PRO A 195 18.13 12.05 -3.29
CA PRO A 195 19.23 11.09 -3.45
C PRO A 195 20.43 11.32 -2.53
N GLN A 196 20.34 12.21 -1.54
CA GLN A 196 21.46 12.62 -0.67
C GLN A 196 21.39 12.10 0.77
N LEU A 197 20.32 11.40 1.16
CA LEU A 197 20.19 10.88 2.52
C LEU A 197 20.56 9.40 2.58
N GLU A 198 21.61 9.06 3.33
CA GLU A 198 22.02 7.66 3.57
C GLU A 198 20.99 6.89 4.41
N SER A 199 20.23 7.60 5.27
CA SER A 199 19.16 7.03 6.07
C SER A 199 18.15 8.11 6.51
N THR A 200 16.88 7.75 6.55
CA THR A 200 15.77 8.63 6.94
C THR A 200 14.93 7.97 8.03
N ILE A 201 14.61 8.73 9.07
CA ILE A 201 13.62 8.33 10.08
C ILE A 201 12.37 9.18 9.85
N ILE A 202 11.23 8.52 9.70
CA ILE A 202 9.93 9.16 9.56
C ILE A 202 9.16 8.94 10.86
N VAL A 203 8.70 10.02 11.46
CA VAL A 203 7.85 9.99 12.65
C VAL A 203 6.50 10.59 12.28
N ASP A 204 5.46 9.76 12.27
CA ASP A 204 4.08 10.19 12.04
C ASP A 204 3.38 10.36 13.39
N VAL A 205 3.04 11.60 13.71
CA VAL A 205 2.36 11.96 14.98
C VAL A 205 0.87 12.20 14.68
N GLY A 206 0.07 11.19 14.96
CA GLY A 206 -1.38 11.22 14.77
C GLY A 206 -2.15 11.75 16.00
N HIS A 207 -3.47 11.59 15.99
CA HIS A 207 -4.36 12.03 17.07
C HIS A 207 -4.25 11.14 18.32
N ILE A 208 -4.24 9.81 18.13
CA ILE A 208 -4.14 8.83 19.22
C ILE A 208 -2.80 8.09 19.16
N THR A 209 -2.28 7.85 17.96
CA THR A 209 -1.11 7.00 17.72
C THR A 209 0.05 7.77 17.15
N THR A 210 1.27 7.32 17.45
CA THR A 210 2.53 7.77 16.82
C THR A 210 3.23 6.55 16.22
N SER A 211 3.62 6.61 14.96
CA SER A 211 4.29 5.53 14.24
C SER A 211 5.55 5.99 13.51
#